data_3ac4028557cc3c702ee789296cfe1f4e
#
_entry.id   3ac4028557cc3c702ee789296cfe1f4e
#
_cell.length_a   1.000
_cell.length_b   1.000
_cell.length_c   1.000
_cell.angle_alpha   90.00
_cell.angle_beta   90.00
_cell.angle_gamma   90.00
#
_symmetry.space_group_name_H-M   'P 1'
#
loop_
_entity.id
_entity.type
_entity.pdbx_description
1 polymer ?
#
loop_
_entity_poly.entity_id
_entity_poly.type
_entity_poly.pdbx_seq_one_letter_code
_entity_poly.pdbx_strand_id
1 'polypeptide(L)'
;MIDKDSLKCAPGVNFSEGSCFTLDQIKKIALKFNKRYQGNINLELPKKDLIRILIKNIQNKKSCDGDNCMLELNLDSEDESLKKTLRPKGPRYSNKWLSNINIDEVMYQYQNKYHKFKYLGTVPSDFEKLSFLKIKNIKFKDLLKKNKYKIGMVINLDTSDGSGTHWVSLYVNLKKRQLYFFDSYGKKPMKSIFNFMNRIYNEFTNRNLDYNTINTNKKFKVRYT
;
A
#
# COMPACT_ATOMS: atom_id res chain seq x y z
N MET A 1 -16.70 7.69 -0.82
CA MET A 1 -16.34 7.50 -2.25
C MET A 1 -14.87 7.86 -2.39
N ILE A 2 -14.01 6.93 -2.83
CA ILE A 2 -12.60 7.23 -3.10
C ILE A 2 -12.58 8.07 -4.38
N ASP A 3 -12.00 9.25 -4.30
CA ASP A 3 -11.81 10.12 -5.44
C ASP A 3 -11.05 9.38 -6.55
N LYS A 4 -11.65 9.28 -7.74
CA LYS A 4 -11.03 8.58 -8.89
C LYS A 4 -9.67 9.19 -9.26
N ASP A 5 -9.45 10.45 -8.98
CA ASP A 5 -8.17 11.12 -9.22
C ASP A 5 -7.07 10.72 -8.23
N SER A 6 -7.41 10.27 -7.02
CA SER A 6 -6.44 9.73 -6.06
C SER A 6 -5.92 8.34 -6.44
N LEU A 7 -6.59 7.66 -7.40
CA LEU A 7 -6.22 6.31 -7.85
C LEU A 7 -5.23 6.29 -9.02
N LYS A 8 -4.92 7.42 -9.63
CA LYS A 8 -4.12 7.49 -10.87
C LYS A 8 -2.73 6.86 -10.72
N CYS A 9 -2.14 6.93 -9.56
CA CYS A 9 -0.79 6.40 -9.27
C CYS A 9 -0.77 5.17 -8.37
N ALA A 10 -1.90 4.48 -8.22
CA ALA A 10 -1.95 3.22 -7.48
C ALA A 10 -1.03 2.18 -8.12
N PRO A 11 -0.37 1.32 -7.32
CA PRO A 11 0.49 0.27 -7.85
C PRO A 11 -0.21 -0.60 -8.89
N GLY A 12 0.45 -0.82 -10.02
CA GLY A 12 -0.07 -1.62 -11.13
C GLY A 12 -1.11 -0.92 -12.01
N VAL A 13 -1.30 0.38 -11.88
CA VAL A 13 -1.99 1.19 -12.88
C VAL A 13 -1.02 1.46 -14.02
N ASN A 14 -1.31 0.93 -15.21
CA ASN A 14 -0.57 1.28 -16.42
C ASN A 14 -1.13 2.58 -16.97
N PHE A 15 -0.31 3.59 -17.04
CA PHE A 15 -0.65 4.84 -17.71
C PHE A 15 -0.34 4.70 -19.19
N SER A 16 -1.34 4.93 -20.04
CA SER A 16 -1.20 4.82 -21.50
C SER A 16 -0.09 5.71 -22.08
N GLU A 17 0.33 6.71 -21.33
CA GLU A 17 1.33 7.69 -21.74
C GLU A 17 2.58 7.75 -20.84
N GLY A 18 2.80 6.75 -20.01
CA GLY A 18 4.07 6.53 -19.31
C GLY A 18 4.29 7.34 -18.02
N SER A 19 3.32 8.12 -17.54
CA SER A 19 3.43 8.86 -16.28
C SER A 19 2.09 9.05 -15.57
N CYS A 20 2.16 9.10 -14.24
CA CYS A 20 1.02 9.44 -13.36
C CYS A 20 0.55 10.90 -13.51
N PHE A 21 1.43 11.77 -13.95
CA PHE A 21 1.12 13.18 -14.06
C PHE A 21 0.24 13.46 -15.30
N THR A 22 -0.68 14.41 -15.18
CA THR A 22 -1.41 14.92 -16.32
C THR A 22 -0.51 15.74 -17.23
N LEU A 23 -0.91 15.99 -18.50
CA LEU A 23 -0.14 16.84 -19.40
C LEU A 23 0.11 18.23 -18.80
N ASP A 24 -0.91 18.82 -18.19
CA ASP A 24 -0.79 20.16 -17.56
C ASP A 24 0.19 20.16 -16.38
N GLN A 25 0.18 19.09 -15.57
CA GLN A 25 1.15 18.94 -14.49
C GLN A 25 2.58 18.82 -15.04
N ILE A 26 2.78 18.06 -16.12
CA ILE A 26 4.09 17.91 -16.76
C ILE A 26 4.56 19.22 -17.38
N LYS A 27 3.67 19.97 -18.05
CA LYS A 27 3.96 21.31 -18.56
C LYS A 27 4.40 22.25 -17.43
N LYS A 28 3.70 22.26 -16.30
CA LYS A 28 4.10 23.06 -15.12
C LYS A 28 5.47 22.66 -14.59
N ILE A 29 5.78 21.35 -14.53
CA ILE A 29 7.09 20.86 -14.09
C ILE A 29 8.19 21.29 -15.08
N ALA A 30 7.95 21.15 -16.38
CA ALA A 30 8.90 21.57 -17.42
C ALA A 30 9.15 23.08 -17.39
N LEU A 31 8.12 23.89 -17.15
CA LEU A 31 8.26 25.33 -16.97
C LEU A 31 9.15 25.68 -15.78
N LYS A 32 8.94 24.99 -14.64
CA LYS A 32 9.80 25.15 -13.46
C LYS A 32 11.23 24.74 -13.73
N PHE A 33 11.43 23.63 -14.48
CA PHE A 33 12.76 23.20 -14.89
C PHE A 33 13.44 24.27 -15.73
N ASN A 34 12.76 24.78 -16.76
CA ASN A 34 13.27 25.83 -17.62
C ASN A 34 13.70 27.08 -16.81
N LYS A 35 12.84 27.50 -15.88
CA LYS A 35 13.14 28.67 -15.00
C LYS A 35 14.34 28.41 -14.07
N ARG A 36 14.41 27.23 -13.44
CA ARG A 36 15.43 26.91 -12.44
C ARG A 36 16.81 26.65 -13.04
N TYR A 37 16.84 26.02 -14.21
CA TYR A 37 18.09 25.57 -14.85
C TYR A 37 18.38 26.25 -16.18
N GLN A 38 17.69 27.35 -16.49
CA GLN A 38 17.81 28.08 -17.77
C GLN A 38 17.64 27.12 -18.96
N GLY A 39 16.72 26.14 -18.83
CA GLY A 39 16.41 25.17 -19.85
C GLY A 39 15.50 25.75 -20.95
N ASN A 40 15.37 25.02 -22.05
CA ASN A 40 14.52 25.39 -23.20
C ASN A 40 13.59 24.25 -23.63
N ILE A 41 13.10 23.46 -22.68
CA ILE A 41 12.16 22.38 -23.00
C ILE A 41 10.91 22.97 -23.61
N ASN A 42 10.57 22.52 -24.84
CA ASN A 42 9.37 22.95 -25.54
C ASN A 42 8.12 22.33 -24.86
N LEU A 43 7.21 23.17 -24.39
CA LEU A 43 5.99 22.78 -23.67
C LEU A 43 4.87 22.27 -24.58
N GLU A 44 4.97 22.48 -25.89
CA GLU A 44 3.93 22.07 -26.86
C GLU A 44 4.16 20.65 -27.41
N LEU A 45 5.17 19.95 -26.90
CA LEU A 45 5.40 18.56 -27.26
C LEU A 45 4.27 17.65 -26.78
N PRO A 46 4.00 16.54 -27.50
CA PRO A 46 3.14 15.47 -27.00
C PRO A 46 3.61 14.98 -25.64
N LYS A 47 2.66 14.60 -24.76
CA LYS A 47 2.92 14.21 -23.37
C LYS A 47 4.07 13.21 -23.23
N LYS A 48 4.08 12.17 -24.07
CA LYS A 48 5.12 11.11 -24.04
C LYS A 48 6.54 11.66 -24.31
N ASP A 49 6.66 12.55 -25.28
CA ASP A 49 7.96 13.16 -25.64
C ASP A 49 8.41 14.17 -24.59
N LEU A 50 7.46 14.96 -24.08
CA LEU A 50 7.72 15.92 -23.01
C LEU A 50 8.22 15.20 -21.74
N ILE A 51 7.61 14.08 -21.35
CA ILE A 51 8.06 13.24 -20.23
C ILE A 51 9.51 12.77 -20.47
N ARG A 52 9.78 12.19 -21.63
CA ARG A 52 11.10 11.63 -21.95
C ARG A 52 12.19 12.70 -21.89
N ILE A 53 11.94 13.84 -22.50
CA ILE A 53 12.90 14.96 -22.54
C ILE A 53 13.09 15.54 -21.13
N LEU A 54 12.00 15.74 -20.40
CA LEU A 54 12.04 16.29 -19.04
C LEU A 54 12.83 15.37 -18.10
N ILE A 55 12.53 14.06 -18.06
CA ILE A 55 13.25 13.09 -17.24
C ILE A 55 14.76 13.11 -17.58
N LYS A 56 15.12 13.03 -18.86
CA LYS A 56 16.52 13.07 -19.29
C LYS A 56 17.23 14.34 -18.81
N ASN A 57 16.58 15.48 -18.94
CA ASN A 57 17.17 16.77 -18.50
C ASN A 57 17.31 16.84 -16.98
N ILE A 58 16.36 16.29 -16.21
CA ILE A 58 16.46 16.24 -14.74
C ILE A 58 17.58 15.28 -14.32
N GLN A 59 17.68 14.12 -14.93
CA GLN A 59 18.73 13.13 -14.66
C GLN A 59 20.14 13.68 -14.89
N ASN A 60 20.32 14.58 -15.86
CA ASN A 60 21.60 15.28 -16.06
C ASN A 60 21.97 16.22 -14.91
N LYS A 61 21.04 16.57 -14.03
CA LYS A 61 21.23 17.49 -12.91
C LYS A 61 21.13 16.82 -11.55
N LYS A 62 20.40 15.71 -11.46
CA LYS A 62 20.11 14.99 -10.21
C LYS A 62 20.04 13.49 -10.46
N SER A 63 20.50 12.70 -9.48
CA SER A 63 20.31 11.23 -9.50
C SER A 63 18.86 10.90 -9.17
N CYS A 64 18.09 10.48 -10.17
CA CYS A 64 16.68 10.10 -10.01
C CYS A 64 16.26 9.14 -11.12
N ASP A 65 15.09 8.46 -10.95
CA ASP A 65 14.54 7.55 -11.95
C ASP A 65 13.02 7.75 -12.13
N GLY A 66 12.56 7.68 -13.37
CA GLY A 66 11.15 7.77 -13.77
C GLY A 66 10.42 8.99 -13.19
N ASP A 67 9.21 8.79 -12.71
CA ASP A 67 8.36 9.84 -12.12
C ASP A 67 8.97 10.47 -10.86
N ASN A 68 9.92 9.80 -10.19
CA ASN A 68 10.65 10.36 -9.06
C ASN A 68 11.44 11.61 -9.45
N CYS A 69 11.96 11.65 -10.68
CA CYS A 69 12.63 12.84 -11.18
C CYS A 69 11.73 14.09 -11.16
N MET A 70 10.47 13.91 -11.50
CA MET A 70 9.50 14.99 -11.48
C MET A 70 9.16 15.44 -10.05
N LEU A 71 9.17 14.51 -9.09
CA LEU A 71 9.01 14.82 -7.67
C LEU A 71 10.14 15.64 -7.12
N GLU A 72 11.38 15.30 -7.49
CA GLU A 72 12.59 16.03 -7.06
C GLU A 72 12.57 17.51 -7.43
N LEU A 73 11.94 17.86 -8.56
CA LEU A 73 11.75 19.25 -8.95
C LEU A 73 10.60 19.94 -8.21
N ASN A 74 9.66 19.17 -7.67
CA ASN A 74 8.45 19.69 -7.05
C ASN A 74 8.49 19.72 -5.53
N LEU A 75 9.52 19.15 -4.90
CA LEU A 75 9.63 19.12 -3.43
C LEU A 75 9.53 20.52 -2.81
N ASP A 76 10.00 21.54 -3.52
CA ASP A 76 9.98 22.94 -3.10
C ASP A 76 8.73 23.70 -3.56
N SER A 77 7.72 23.02 -4.18
CA SER A 77 6.56 23.71 -4.73
C SER A 77 5.39 23.73 -3.75
N GLU A 78 4.71 24.86 -3.67
CA GLU A 78 3.44 25.01 -2.97
C GLU A 78 2.26 24.35 -3.71
N ASP A 79 2.47 23.82 -4.92
CA ASP A 79 1.41 23.20 -5.71
C ASP A 79 1.00 21.84 -5.12
N GLU A 80 -0.03 21.91 -4.30
CA GLU A 80 -0.64 20.76 -3.63
C GLU A 80 -1.14 19.69 -4.63
N SER A 81 -1.53 20.06 -5.85
CA SER A 81 -2.00 19.12 -6.85
C SER A 81 -0.90 18.17 -7.31
N LEU A 82 0.32 18.67 -7.47
CA LEU A 82 1.47 17.88 -7.84
C LEU A 82 1.94 16.96 -6.71
N LYS A 83 1.86 17.45 -5.47
CA LYS A 83 2.20 16.65 -4.28
C LYS A 83 1.20 15.50 -4.05
N LYS A 84 -0.07 15.69 -4.42
CA LYS A 84 -1.15 14.69 -4.26
C LYS A 84 -1.10 13.59 -5.31
N THR A 85 -0.44 13.80 -6.45
CA THR A 85 -0.49 12.89 -7.59
C THR A 85 0.09 11.50 -7.28
N LEU A 86 1.14 11.41 -6.47
CA LEU A 86 1.85 10.16 -6.16
C LEU A 86 1.63 9.63 -4.74
N ARG A 87 0.87 10.33 -3.91
CA ARG A 87 0.62 9.94 -2.52
C ARG A 87 -0.85 10.06 -2.16
N PRO A 88 -1.41 9.10 -1.42
CA PRO A 88 -2.62 9.32 -0.64
C PRO A 88 -2.39 10.47 0.36
N LYS A 89 -3.46 11.11 0.80
CA LYS A 89 -3.40 12.10 1.89
C LYS A 89 -2.81 11.43 3.13
N GLY A 90 -1.80 12.06 3.71
CA GLY A 90 -1.13 11.55 4.91
C GLY A 90 -0.28 12.62 5.57
N PRO A 91 0.38 12.31 6.69
CA PRO A 91 1.31 13.24 7.32
C PRO A 91 2.41 13.60 6.34
N ARG A 92 2.56 14.90 6.06
CA ARG A 92 3.58 15.43 5.16
C ARG A 92 4.64 16.14 5.97
N TYR A 93 5.91 15.97 5.60
CA TYR A 93 7.05 16.65 6.23
C TYR A 93 7.09 16.49 7.75
N SER A 94 6.56 15.38 8.27
CA SER A 94 6.58 15.11 9.70
C SER A 94 6.81 13.61 9.95
N ASN A 95 7.42 13.31 11.08
CA ASN A 95 7.56 11.93 11.58
C ASN A 95 6.26 11.43 12.28
N LYS A 96 5.12 12.05 12.00
CA LYS A 96 3.84 11.61 12.53
C LYS A 96 3.46 10.26 11.96
N TRP A 97 2.89 9.44 12.79
CA TRP A 97 2.41 8.13 12.41
C TRP A 97 1.26 8.22 11.40
N LEU A 98 1.19 7.23 10.52
CA LEU A 98 0.04 7.08 9.65
C LEU A 98 -1.19 6.69 10.50
N SER A 99 -2.31 7.33 10.22
CA SER A 99 -3.59 6.91 10.79
C SER A 99 -4.12 5.67 10.07
N ASN A 100 -5.08 4.98 10.68
CA ASN A 100 -5.81 3.90 10.03
C ASN A 100 -6.45 4.34 8.70
N ILE A 101 -6.97 5.58 8.63
CA ILE A 101 -7.54 6.15 7.39
C ILE A 101 -6.48 6.25 6.29
N ASN A 102 -5.27 6.72 6.61
CA ASN A 102 -4.20 6.83 5.63
C ASN A 102 -3.80 5.46 5.07
N ILE A 103 -3.73 4.44 5.93
CA ILE A 103 -3.38 3.09 5.54
C ILE A 103 -4.51 2.48 4.70
N ASP A 104 -5.76 2.65 5.09
CA ASP A 104 -6.93 2.15 4.37
C ASP A 104 -7.03 2.75 2.97
N GLU A 105 -6.80 4.06 2.80
CA GLU A 105 -6.80 4.72 1.49
C GLU A 105 -5.80 4.06 0.53
N VAL A 106 -4.60 3.71 1.01
CA VAL A 106 -3.60 2.99 0.21
C VAL A 106 -4.05 1.57 -0.09
N MET A 107 -4.48 0.83 0.92
CA MET A 107 -4.76 -0.60 0.79
C MET A 107 -6.01 -0.90 -0.03
N TYR A 108 -7.01 -0.02 -0.01
CA TYR A 108 -8.18 -0.15 -0.88
C TYR A 108 -7.84 0.04 -2.36
N GLN A 109 -6.83 0.84 -2.70
CA GLN A 109 -6.33 0.94 -4.07
C GLN A 109 -5.80 -0.43 -4.56
N TYR A 110 -5.04 -1.14 -3.71
CA TYR A 110 -4.60 -2.50 -4.02
C TYR A 110 -5.77 -3.46 -4.21
N GLN A 111 -6.78 -3.40 -3.35
CA GLN A 111 -7.97 -4.24 -3.48
C GLN A 111 -8.75 -3.96 -4.76
N ASN A 112 -8.88 -2.71 -5.15
CA ASN A 112 -9.57 -2.32 -6.38
C ASN A 112 -8.82 -2.78 -7.63
N LYS A 113 -7.49 -2.70 -7.61
CA LYS A 113 -6.64 -3.15 -8.73
C LYS A 113 -6.54 -4.66 -8.82
N TYR A 114 -6.40 -5.35 -7.70
CA TYR A 114 -6.15 -6.78 -7.66
C TYR A 114 -7.42 -7.54 -7.24
N HIS A 115 -8.25 -7.92 -8.21
CA HIS A 115 -9.54 -8.60 -7.95
C HIS A 115 -9.46 -9.87 -7.10
N LYS A 116 -8.29 -10.51 -7.03
CA LYS A 116 -8.04 -11.71 -6.20
C LYS A 116 -7.64 -11.37 -4.78
N PHE A 117 -7.43 -10.10 -4.48
CA PHE A 117 -7.06 -9.58 -3.17
C PHE A 117 -8.29 -9.13 -2.40
N LYS A 118 -8.33 -9.45 -1.11
CA LYS A 118 -9.29 -8.96 -0.13
C LYS A 118 -8.54 -8.30 1.01
N TYR A 119 -8.75 -7.02 1.18
CA TYR A 119 -8.28 -6.27 2.33
C TYR A 119 -9.33 -6.37 3.45
N LEU A 120 -8.92 -6.74 4.66
CA LEU A 120 -9.81 -6.87 5.82
C LEU A 120 -9.89 -5.60 6.66
N GLY A 121 -9.07 -4.60 6.35
CA GLY A 121 -9.04 -3.31 7.01
C GLY A 121 -7.78 -3.07 7.83
N THR A 122 -7.64 -1.82 8.29
CA THR A 122 -6.69 -1.41 9.32
C THR A 122 -7.43 -1.43 10.65
N VAL A 123 -7.04 -2.33 11.56
CA VAL A 123 -7.83 -2.71 12.73
C VAL A 123 -6.99 -2.70 14.01
N PRO A 124 -7.61 -2.51 15.19
CA PRO A 124 -6.94 -2.69 16.48
C PRO A 124 -6.72 -4.18 16.80
N SER A 125 -5.92 -4.46 17.83
CA SER A 125 -5.55 -5.83 18.21
C SER A 125 -6.72 -6.69 18.71
N ASP A 126 -7.79 -6.07 19.17
CA ASP A 126 -9.02 -6.72 19.65
C ASP A 126 -10.12 -6.86 18.57
N PHE A 127 -9.73 -6.75 17.30
CA PHE A 127 -10.64 -6.71 16.12
C PHE A 127 -11.68 -7.84 16.07
N GLU A 128 -11.40 -9.02 16.59
CA GLU A 128 -12.38 -10.13 16.63
C GLU A 128 -13.50 -9.91 17.67
N LYS A 129 -13.31 -9.02 18.64
CA LYS A 129 -14.33 -8.62 19.61
C LYS A 129 -15.28 -7.57 19.04
N LEU A 130 -14.86 -6.83 18.03
CA LEU A 130 -15.60 -5.73 17.43
C LEU A 130 -16.57 -6.27 16.37
N SER A 131 -17.83 -6.47 16.77
CA SER A 131 -18.88 -7.10 15.94
C SER A 131 -19.12 -6.36 14.62
N PHE A 132 -18.99 -5.05 14.59
CA PHE A 132 -19.17 -4.22 13.40
C PHE A 132 -18.14 -4.49 12.30
N LEU A 133 -16.93 -4.97 12.64
CA LEU A 133 -15.91 -5.35 11.66
C LEU A 133 -16.24 -6.66 10.96
N LYS A 134 -17.10 -7.49 11.53
CA LYS A 134 -17.53 -8.81 11.00
C LYS A 134 -16.38 -9.79 10.73
N ILE A 135 -15.16 -9.51 11.21
CA ILE A 135 -13.95 -10.30 10.94
C ILE A 135 -14.06 -11.69 11.59
N LYS A 136 -14.63 -11.77 12.80
CA LYS A 136 -14.88 -13.02 13.51
C LYS A 136 -15.69 -14.03 12.69
N ASN A 137 -16.62 -13.55 11.86
CA ASN A 137 -17.55 -14.36 11.09
C ASN A 137 -17.03 -14.77 9.70
N ILE A 138 -15.83 -14.33 9.32
CA ILE A 138 -15.25 -14.64 8.01
C ILE A 138 -14.93 -16.13 7.95
N LYS A 139 -15.48 -16.79 6.93
CA LYS A 139 -15.08 -18.14 6.51
C LYS A 139 -14.13 -18.02 5.32
N PHE A 140 -12.89 -18.43 5.50
CA PHE A 140 -11.86 -18.25 4.48
C PHE A 140 -12.03 -19.16 3.28
N LYS A 141 -12.66 -20.33 3.47
CA LYS A 141 -13.09 -21.22 2.38
C LYS A 141 -14.10 -20.52 1.45
N ASP A 142 -14.98 -19.68 1.97
CA ASP A 142 -15.94 -18.93 1.15
C ASP A 142 -15.26 -17.80 0.38
N LEU A 143 -14.26 -17.14 0.96
CA LEU A 143 -13.42 -16.18 0.21
C LEU A 143 -12.69 -16.89 -0.94
N LEU A 144 -12.16 -18.08 -0.71
CA LEU A 144 -11.50 -18.88 -1.72
C LEU A 144 -12.46 -19.25 -2.87
N LYS A 145 -13.70 -19.69 -2.55
CA LYS A 145 -14.75 -19.95 -3.55
C LYS A 145 -15.08 -18.72 -4.40
N LYS A 146 -15.09 -17.53 -3.78
CA LYS A 146 -15.27 -16.23 -4.46
C LYS A 146 -14.03 -15.73 -5.19
N ASN A 147 -13.00 -16.58 -5.37
CA ASN A 147 -11.71 -16.25 -5.98
C ASN A 147 -10.94 -15.12 -5.27
N LYS A 148 -11.26 -14.84 -3.99
CA LYS A 148 -10.55 -13.90 -3.11
C LYS A 148 -9.57 -14.69 -2.23
N TYR A 149 -8.43 -15.06 -2.79
CA TYR A 149 -7.48 -15.96 -2.13
C TYR A 149 -6.20 -15.27 -1.60
N LYS A 150 -6.01 -14.01 -1.93
CA LYS A 150 -4.98 -13.16 -1.32
C LYS A 150 -5.66 -12.24 -0.32
N ILE A 151 -5.25 -12.30 0.93
CA ILE A 151 -5.87 -11.54 2.02
C ILE A 151 -4.79 -10.70 2.68
N GLY A 152 -5.10 -9.44 2.96
CA GLY A 152 -4.23 -8.53 3.68
C GLY A 152 -4.97 -7.87 4.83
N MET A 153 -4.27 -7.60 5.92
CA MET A 153 -4.77 -6.87 7.06
C MET A 153 -3.61 -6.09 7.70
N VAL A 154 -3.87 -4.88 8.16
CA VAL A 154 -2.92 -4.11 8.96
C VAL A 154 -3.51 -3.97 10.36
N ILE A 155 -2.70 -4.19 11.38
CA ILE A 155 -3.18 -4.30 12.76
C ILE A 155 -2.37 -3.35 13.63
N ASN A 156 -3.06 -2.50 14.41
CA ASN A 156 -2.42 -1.81 15.51
C ASN A 156 -2.30 -2.77 16.70
N LEU A 157 -1.15 -2.79 17.38
CA LEU A 157 -0.97 -3.65 18.54
C LEU A 157 -1.77 -3.18 19.77
N ASP A 158 -2.27 -1.97 19.74
CA ASP A 158 -3.17 -1.43 20.77
C ASP A 158 -4.61 -1.90 20.53
N THR A 159 -5.43 -1.85 21.57
CA THR A 159 -6.86 -2.16 21.53
C THR A 159 -7.66 -0.99 20.98
N SER A 160 -8.95 -1.19 20.71
CA SER A 160 -9.84 -0.20 20.11
C SER A 160 -10.06 1.08 20.95
N ASP A 161 -9.79 1.00 22.24
CA ASP A 161 -9.87 2.11 23.21
C ASP A 161 -8.51 2.79 23.45
N GLY A 162 -7.44 2.28 22.86
CA GLY A 162 -6.09 2.84 22.99
C GLY A 162 -5.75 3.89 21.93
N SER A 163 -4.65 4.60 22.18
CA SER A 163 -4.15 5.68 21.31
C SER A 163 -3.41 5.19 20.06
N GLY A 164 -3.08 3.90 20.03
CA GLY A 164 -2.25 3.28 19.00
C GLY A 164 -0.76 3.28 19.36
N THR A 165 -0.09 2.15 19.16
CA THR A 165 1.31 1.95 19.57
C THR A 165 2.23 1.50 18.43
N HIS A 166 1.80 0.56 17.59
CA HIS A 166 2.63 0.00 16.54
C HIS A 166 1.79 -0.70 15.47
N TRP A 167 2.20 -0.57 14.21
CA TRP A 167 1.55 -1.22 13.08
C TRP A 167 2.29 -2.50 12.69
N VAL A 168 1.55 -3.60 12.60
CA VAL A 168 2.00 -4.87 12.06
C VAL A 168 1.09 -5.30 10.91
N SER A 169 1.53 -6.27 10.11
CA SER A 169 0.71 -6.71 8.98
C SER A 169 0.59 -8.23 8.90
N LEU A 170 -0.53 -8.66 8.34
CA LEU A 170 -0.82 -10.05 8.06
C LEU A 170 -1.16 -10.19 6.58
N TYR A 171 -0.49 -11.12 5.90
CA TYR A 171 -0.78 -11.51 4.54
C TYR A 171 -1.04 -13.02 4.44
N VAL A 172 -2.09 -13.38 3.72
CA VAL A 172 -2.46 -14.78 3.49
C VAL A 172 -2.63 -15.05 2.00
N ASN A 173 -2.09 -16.17 1.54
CA ASN A 173 -2.39 -16.72 0.22
C ASN A 173 -3.04 -18.11 0.39
N LEU A 174 -4.35 -18.16 0.32
CA LEU A 174 -5.12 -19.39 0.57
C LEU A 174 -4.82 -20.47 -0.48
N LYS A 175 -4.64 -20.12 -1.75
CA LYS A 175 -4.28 -21.10 -2.82
C LYS A 175 -2.91 -21.71 -2.59
N LYS A 176 -1.93 -20.89 -2.24
CA LYS A 176 -0.56 -21.35 -1.97
C LYS A 176 -0.39 -21.85 -0.54
N ARG A 177 -1.43 -21.77 0.30
CA ARG A 177 -1.39 -22.12 1.73
C ARG A 177 -0.22 -21.45 2.44
N GLN A 178 -0.16 -20.11 2.32
CA GLN A 178 0.88 -19.27 2.90
C GLN A 178 0.25 -18.25 3.82
N LEU A 179 0.84 -18.05 4.98
CA LEU A 179 0.45 -17.09 5.99
C LEU A 179 1.70 -16.40 6.50
N TYR A 180 1.75 -15.09 6.36
CA TYR A 180 2.88 -14.24 6.72
C TYR A 180 2.42 -13.19 7.72
N PHE A 181 3.08 -13.15 8.85
CA PHE A 181 3.01 -12.06 9.80
C PHE A 181 4.29 -11.26 9.71
N PHE A 182 4.18 -9.94 9.65
CA PHE A 182 5.30 -9.02 9.59
C PHE A 182 5.21 -8.00 10.72
N ASP A 183 6.30 -7.90 11.47
CA ASP A 183 6.55 -6.88 12.48
C ASP A 183 7.95 -6.32 12.27
N SER A 184 8.09 -5.00 12.04
CA SER A 184 9.39 -4.36 11.83
C SER A 184 10.35 -4.48 13.02
N TYR A 185 9.86 -4.83 14.21
CA TYR A 185 10.68 -5.14 15.38
C TYR A 185 11.07 -6.63 15.46
N GLY A 186 10.64 -7.45 14.50
CA GLY A 186 10.93 -8.89 14.50
C GLY A 186 10.26 -9.67 15.63
N LYS A 187 9.22 -9.12 16.26
CA LYS A 187 8.50 -9.80 17.35
C LYS A 187 7.49 -10.80 16.80
N LYS A 188 7.25 -11.86 17.57
CA LYS A 188 6.18 -12.81 17.28
C LYS A 188 4.80 -12.16 17.43
N PRO A 189 3.77 -12.67 16.72
CA PRO A 189 2.42 -12.14 16.84
C PRO A 189 1.89 -12.27 18.28
N MET A 190 1.22 -11.22 18.76
CA MET A 190 0.53 -11.28 20.03
C MET A 190 -0.63 -12.28 20.00
N LYS A 191 -1.11 -12.70 21.19
CA LYS A 191 -2.09 -13.80 21.34
C LYS A 191 -3.35 -13.64 20.48
N SER A 192 -3.93 -12.45 20.36
CA SER A 192 -5.13 -12.21 19.54
C SER A 192 -4.86 -12.45 18.06
N ILE A 193 -3.73 -11.93 17.56
CA ILE A 193 -3.31 -12.11 16.16
C ILE A 193 -2.98 -13.57 15.89
N PHE A 194 -2.26 -14.22 16.80
CA PHE A 194 -1.94 -15.65 16.70
C PHE A 194 -3.20 -16.51 16.64
N ASN A 195 -4.19 -16.23 17.49
CA ASN A 195 -5.47 -16.95 17.48
C ASN A 195 -6.19 -16.82 16.13
N PHE A 196 -6.18 -15.62 15.55
CA PHE A 196 -6.73 -15.38 14.21
C PHE A 196 -5.96 -16.16 13.13
N MET A 197 -4.62 -16.17 13.18
CA MET A 197 -3.78 -16.96 12.30
C MET A 197 -4.06 -18.46 12.45
N ASN A 198 -4.20 -18.93 13.68
CA ASN A 198 -4.55 -20.32 13.99
C ASN A 198 -5.93 -20.69 13.43
N ARG A 199 -6.93 -19.81 13.52
CA ARG A 199 -8.25 -20.01 12.93
C ARG A 199 -8.16 -20.21 11.41
N ILE A 200 -7.39 -19.39 10.71
CA ILE A 200 -7.15 -19.54 9.27
C ILE A 200 -6.47 -20.89 8.98
N TYR A 201 -5.41 -21.20 9.71
CA TYR A 201 -4.65 -22.44 9.55
C TYR A 201 -5.51 -23.67 9.79
N ASN A 202 -6.27 -23.69 10.90
CA ASN A 202 -7.17 -24.79 11.27
C ASN A 202 -8.26 -25.04 10.22
N GLU A 203 -8.87 -23.99 9.66
CA GLU A 203 -9.91 -24.10 8.65
C GLU A 203 -9.45 -24.88 7.40
N PHE A 204 -8.15 -24.86 7.09
CA PHE A 204 -7.56 -25.54 5.92
C PHE A 204 -6.82 -26.85 6.24
N THR A 205 -6.47 -27.08 7.50
CA THR A 205 -5.63 -28.22 7.89
C THR A 205 -6.30 -29.16 8.89
N ASN A 206 -7.36 -28.71 9.54
CA ASN A 206 -7.99 -29.34 10.72
C ASN A 206 -6.98 -29.57 11.88
N ARG A 207 -5.97 -28.70 11.99
CA ARG A 207 -4.91 -28.76 13.01
C ARG A 207 -4.70 -27.39 13.61
N ASN A 208 -4.17 -27.36 14.82
CA ASN A 208 -3.74 -26.12 15.46
C ASN A 208 -2.32 -25.72 15.03
N LEU A 209 -2.10 -24.44 14.96
CA LEU A 209 -0.79 -23.85 14.72
C LEU A 209 0.03 -23.89 16.01
N ASP A 210 1.28 -24.30 15.93
CA ASP A 210 2.20 -24.21 17.06
C ASP A 210 2.85 -22.82 17.09
N TYR A 211 2.75 -22.14 18.23
CA TYR A 211 3.29 -20.81 18.44
C TYR A 211 4.82 -20.75 18.40
N ASN A 212 5.47 -21.86 18.80
CA ASN A 212 6.93 -21.91 18.95
C ASN A 212 7.65 -22.36 17.67
N THR A 213 6.95 -22.97 16.75
CA THR A 213 7.53 -23.44 15.48
C THR A 213 7.12 -22.55 14.31
N ILE A 214 8.13 -22.01 13.62
CA ILE A 214 7.94 -21.52 12.24
C ILE A 214 7.60 -22.75 11.41
N ASN A 215 6.32 -22.98 11.18
CA ASN A 215 5.86 -24.22 10.56
C ASN A 215 6.19 -24.19 9.06
N THR A 216 7.28 -24.84 8.69
CA THR A 216 7.67 -25.11 7.32
C THR A 216 6.93 -26.33 6.73
N ASN A 217 5.84 -26.78 7.37
CA ASN A 217 5.07 -27.91 6.88
C ASN A 217 4.72 -27.71 5.40
N LYS A 218 5.03 -28.71 4.58
CA LYS A 218 4.79 -28.70 3.11
C LYS A 218 3.34 -28.37 2.73
N LYS A 219 2.38 -28.54 3.65
CA LYS A 219 0.94 -28.29 3.42
C LYS A 219 0.50 -26.84 3.69
N PHE A 220 1.16 -26.10 4.60
CA PHE A 220 0.85 -24.71 4.90
C PHE A 220 2.09 -24.00 5.47
N LYS A 221 2.60 -23.00 4.74
CA LYS A 221 3.79 -22.25 5.17
C LYS A 221 3.38 -21.07 6.04
N VAL A 222 3.86 -21.02 7.26
CA VAL A 222 3.70 -19.88 8.18
C VAL A 222 5.08 -19.25 8.41
N ARG A 223 5.15 -17.92 8.33
CA ARG A 223 6.38 -17.16 8.57
C ARG A 223 6.08 -15.94 9.42
N TYR A 224 6.99 -15.67 10.35
CA TYR A 224 7.13 -14.41 11.07
C TYR A 224 8.41 -13.73 10.59
N THR A 225 8.32 -12.46 10.22
CA THR A 225 9.46 -11.63 9.78
C THR A 225 9.35 -10.26 10.40
#